data_5897c6af5a2b2c5b4568141dd0af71c4
#
_entry.id   5897c6af5a2b2c5b4568141dd0af71c4
#
_cell.length_a   1.000
_cell.length_b   1.000
_cell.length_c   1.000
_cell.angle_alpha   90.00
_cell.angle_beta   90.00
_cell.angle_gamma   90.00
#
_symmetry.space_group_name_H-M   'P 1'
#
loop_
_entity.id
_entity.type
_entity.pdbx_description
1 polymer ?
#
loop_
_entity_poly.entity_id
_entity_poly.type
_entity_poly.pdbx_seq_one_letter_code
_entity_poly.pdbx_strand_id
1 'polypeptide(L)'
;MIQKARGNSSATLCYSTTQKSISISRTYSNDLYSIDEVNSCLENIVRELTHKMQQENQKGKLVTLTLRDTVFHNVCHSMNLSQYANTYPMIFGACRQLLEEYFEPIGYRYIGVHIGSLKDAKQIVEQIDLFETPQENTDFILNRLNEKMDSKCFIKASDLLKKEDAS
;
A
#
# COMPACT_ATOMS: atom_id res chain seq x y z
N MET A 1 -28.17 8.74 28.72
CA MET A 1 -26.82 8.14 28.94
C MET A 1 -26.82 6.94 29.90
N ILE A 2 -27.59 6.95 30.98
CA ILE A 2 -27.60 5.88 32.03
C ILE A 2 -28.07 4.51 31.52
N GLN A 3 -29.01 4.45 30.56
CA GLN A 3 -29.51 3.18 30.00
C GLN A 3 -28.45 2.46 29.14
N LYS A 4 -27.62 3.20 28.37
CA LYS A 4 -26.51 2.61 27.60
C LYS A 4 -25.41 2.03 28.50
N ALA A 5 -25.15 2.66 29.66
CA ALA A 5 -24.19 2.16 30.64
C ALA A 5 -24.65 0.87 31.32
N ARG A 6 -25.95 0.60 31.32
CA ARG A 6 -26.57 -0.65 31.86
C ARG A 6 -26.71 -1.75 30.80
N GLY A 7 -26.15 -1.56 29.60
CA GLY A 7 -26.21 -2.52 28.49
C GLY A 7 -27.54 -2.51 27.70
N ASN A 8 -28.47 -1.64 28.08
CA ASN A 8 -29.75 -1.50 27.33
C ASN A 8 -29.54 -0.60 26.11
N SER A 9 -29.24 -1.21 24.96
CA SER A 9 -29.13 -0.53 23.68
C SER A 9 -30.17 -1.11 22.71
N SER A 10 -30.93 -0.24 22.08
CA SER A 10 -31.84 -0.60 20.98
C SER A 10 -31.12 -0.60 19.62
N ALA A 11 -29.78 -0.55 19.59
CA ALA A 11 -29.01 -0.52 18.36
C ALA A 11 -29.11 -1.88 17.67
N THR A 12 -29.74 -1.89 16.50
CA THR A 12 -29.74 -3.04 15.59
C THR A 12 -28.32 -3.21 15.06
N LEU A 13 -27.74 -4.40 15.22
CA LEU A 13 -26.43 -4.72 14.64
C LEU A 13 -26.57 -4.87 13.14
N CYS A 14 -25.94 -3.98 12.40
CA CYS A 14 -25.83 -4.11 10.94
C CYS A 14 -24.64 -5.01 10.59
N TYR A 15 -24.90 -6.21 10.10
CA TYR A 15 -23.90 -7.22 9.76
C TYR A 15 -23.28 -7.05 8.37
N SER A 16 -23.83 -6.17 7.53
CA SER A 16 -23.35 -5.94 6.16
C SER A 16 -22.82 -4.53 5.99
N THR A 17 -21.65 -4.25 6.51
CA THR A 17 -20.92 -3.03 6.21
C THR A 17 -19.79 -3.33 5.22
N THR A 18 -19.85 -2.69 4.05
CA THR A 18 -18.72 -2.70 3.11
C THR A 18 -17.49 -2.13 3.82
N GLN A 19 -16.39 -2.87 3.79
CA GLN A 19 -15.12 -2.42 4.37
C GLN A 19 -14.67 -1.13 3.67
N LYS A 20 -14.46 -0.07 4.45
CA LYS A 20 -14.10 1.26 3.92
C LYS A 20 -12.60 1.52 3.92
N SER A 21 -11.86 0.76 4.71
CA SER A 21 -10.42 0.93 4.90
C SER A 21 -9.74 -0.35 5.39
N ILE A 22 -8.45 -0.49 5.10
CA ILE A 22 -7.56 -1.52 5.62
C ILE A 22 -6.37 -0.81 6.24
N SER A 23 -5.92 -1.29 7.41
CA SER A 23 -4.74 -0.75 8.07
C SER A 23 -3.90 -1.85 8.69
N ILE A 24 -2.60 -1.63 8.71
CA ILE A 24 -1.63 -2.43 9.46
C ILE A 24 -0.71 -1.47 10.20
N SER A 25 -0.41 -1.82 11.44
CA SER A 25 0.46 -1.02 12.28
C SER A 25 1.30 -1.90 13.20
N ARG A 26 2.45 -1.39 13.62
CA ARG A 26 3.35 -2.09 14.54
C ARG A 26 3.94 -1.13 15.54
N THR A 27 4.07 -1.61 16.79
CA THR A 27 4.85 -0.94 17.83
C THR A 27 6.16 -1.68 17.98
N TYR A 28 7.26 -0.94 17.97
CA TYR A 28 8.61 -1.47 18.05
C TYR A 28 9.14 -1.36 19.48
N SER A 29 9.98 -2.30 19.89
CA SER A 29 10.61 -2.30 21.22
C SER A 29 11.67 -1.21 21.37
N ASN A 30 12.33 -0.87 20.27
CA ASN A 30 13.36 0.17 20.20
C ASN A 30 12.81 1.41 19.50
N ASP A 31 13.35 2.57 19.88
CA ASP A 31 13.02 3.83 19.24
C ASP A 31 13.80 3.95 17.93
N LEU A 32 13.11 4.37 16.87
CA LEU A 32 13.66 4.54 15.52
C LEU A 32 13.96 6.01 15.30
N TYR A 33 15.24 6.35 15.16
CA TYR A 33 15.70 7.74 14.98
C TYR A 33 16.12 8.05 13.54
N SER A 34 16.42 7.01 12.76
CA SER A 34 16.86 7.17 11.38
C SER A 34 15.69 6.94 10.41
N ILE A 35 15.66 7.73 9.35
CA ILE A 35 14.70 7.56 8.25
C ILE A 35 14.85 6.17 7.60
N ASP A 36 16.07 5.64 7.52
CA ASP A 36 16.35 4.33 6.94
C ASP A 36 15.79 3.19 7.79
N GLU A 37 15.86 3.33 9.13
CA GLU A 37 15.25 2.36 10.06
C GLU A 37 13.73 2.35 9.91
N VAL A 38 13.10 3.54 9.90
CA VAL A 38 11.65 3.69 9.69
C VAL A 38 11.24 3.14 8.33
N ASN A 39 12.03 3.41 7.29
CA ASN A 39 11.78 2.95 5.92
C ASN A 39 11.81 1.42 5.81
N SER A 40 12.79 0.78 6.46
CA SER A 40 12.89 -0.69 6.51
C SER A 40 11.70 -1.34 7.23
N CYS A 41 11.24 -0.71 8.32
CA CYS A 41 10.04 -1.14 9.03
C CYS A 41 8.77 -0.94 8.19
N LEU A 42 8.68 0.18 7.52
CA LEU A 42 7.57 0.56 6.64
C LEU A 42 7.43 -0.42 5.46
N GLU A 43 8.55 -0.85 4.88
CA GLU A 43 8.57 -1.85 3.81
C GLU A 43 7.82 -3.13 4.20
N ASN A 44 8.11 -3.67 5.39
CA ASN A 44 7.46 -4.89 5.88
C ASN A 44 5.94 -4.68 6.10
N ILE A 45 5.55 -3.53 6.65
CA ILE A 45 4.13 -3.17 6.87
C ILE A 45 3.40 -3.08 5.54
N VAL A 46 3.99 -2.42 4.54
CA VAL A 46 3.37 -2.24 3.22
C VAL A 46 3.27 -3.56 2.46
N ARG A 47 4.27 -4.45 2.56
CA ARG A 47 4.20 -5.79 1.95
C ARG A 47 3.03 -6.60 2.52
N GLU A 48 2.87 -6.61 3.83
CA GLU A 48 1.77 -7.31 4.50
C GLU A 48 0.41 -6.68 4.13
N LEU A 49 0.35 -5.36 4.10
CA LEU A 49 -0.86 -4.61 3.76
C LEU A 49 -1.32 -4.89 2.33
N THR A 50 -0.39 -4.81 1.37
CA THR A 50 -0.70 -5.08 -0.05
C THR A 50 -1.11 -6.52 -0.28
N HIS A 51 -0.47 -7.48 0.39
CA HIS A 51 -0.86 -8.88 0.32
C HIS A 51 -2.30 -9.08 0.83
N LYS A 52 -2.66 -8.48 1.96
CA LYS A 52 -4.02 -8.52 2.50
C LYS A 52 -5.03 -7.89 1.54
N MET A 53 -4.73 -6.71 0.97
CA MET A 53 -5.60 -6.06 -0.01
C MET A 53 -5.84 -6.92 -1.26
N GLN A 54 -4.80 -7.62 -1.73
CA GLN A 54 -4.90 -8.52 -2.87
C GLN A 54 -5.74 -9.76 -2.55
N GLN A 55 -5.57 -10.35 -1.36
CA GLN A 55 -6.39 -11.48 -0.89
C GLN A 55 -7.87 -11.11 -0.78
N GLU A 56 -8.18 -9.91 -0.28
CA GLU A 56 -9.53 -9.40 -0.15
C GLU A 56 -10.08 -8.79 -1.46
N ASN A 57 -9.29 -8.83 -2.54
CA ASN A 57 -9.62 -8.27 -3.86
C ASN A 57 -10.02 -6.79 -3.81
N GLN A 58 -9.38 -6.02 -2.91
CA GLN A 58 -9.62 -4.61 -2.68
C GLN A 58 -8.52 -3.75 -3.30
N LYS A 59 -8.92 -2.58 -3.82
CA LYS A 59 -8.00 -1.50 -4.21
C LYS A 59 -8.38 -0.22 -3.47
N GLY A 60 -7.39 0.58 -3.08
CA GLY A 60 -7.61 1.84 -2.37
C GLY A 60 -6.97 3.03 -3.05
N LYS A 61 -7.39 4.23 -2.68
CA LYS A 61 -6.90 5.48 -3.28
C LYS A 61 -6.27 6.44 -2.27
N LEU A 62 -6.68 6.39 -1.01
CA LEU A 62 -6.16 7.25 0.05
C LEU A 62 -5.12 6.48 0.87
N VAL A 63 -3.88 6.94 0.88
CA VAL A 63 -2.79 6.39 1.70
C VAL A 63 -2.55 7.33 2.87
N THR A 64 -2.54 6.80 4.09
CA THR A 64 -2.22 7.54 5.31
C THR A 64 -1.08 6.85 6.05
N LEU A 65 -0.02 7.61 6.32
CA LEU A 65 1.08 7.21 7.17
C LEU A 65 0.88 7.81 8.56
N THR A 66 0.97 6.99 9.59
CA THR A 66 0.90 7.40 11.00
C THR A 66 2.21 7.02 11.68
N LEU A 67 2.87 8.01 12.25
CA LEU A 67 4.03 7.83 13.10
C LEU A 67 3.66 8.28 14.52
N ARG A 68 4.17 7.57 15.54
CA ARG A 68 4.02 7.97 16.93
C ARG A 68 5.37 7.97 17.60
N ASP A 69 5.65 9.07 18.27
CA ASP A 69 6.88 9.26 19.03
C ASP A 69 6.84 8.55 20.41
N THR A 70 7.91 8.70 21.16
CA THR A 70 8.08 8.11 22.49
C THR A 70 7.24 8.78 23.58
N VAL A 71 6.75 10.00 23.33
CA VAL A 71 5.85 10.74 24.24
C VAL A 71 4.37 10.59 23.85
N PHE A 72 4.07 9.61 22.96
CA PHE A 72 2.73 9.28 22.48
C PHE A 72 2.07 10.36 21.59
N HIS A 73 2.84 11.28 21.05
CA HIS A 73 2.32 12.20 20.07
C HIS A 73 2.22 11.53 18.71
N ASN A 74 1.04 11.63 18.07
CA ASN A 74 0.77 11.06 16.74
C ASN A 74 0.95 12.11 15.66
N VAL A 75 1.70 11.76 14.63
CA VAL A 75 1.80 12.51 13.38
C VAL A 75 1.15 11.66 12.29
N CYS A 76 0.14 12.22 11.63
CA CYS A 76 -0.63 11.53 10.58
C CYS A 76 -0.64 12.37 9.32
N HIS A 77 -0.11 11.83 8.23
CA HIS A 77 -0.14 12.48 6.93
C HIS A 77 -0.79 11.57 5.90
N SER A 78 -1.52 12.18 4.96
CA SER A 78 -2.28 11.43 3.96
C SER A 78 -2.09 12.01 2.58
N MET A 79 -2.06 11.15 1.57
CA MET A 79 -2.09 11.55 0.17
C MET A 79 -3.01 10.68 -0.65
N ASN A 80 -3.56 11.23 -1.71
CA ASN A 80 -4.34 10.47 -2.68
C ASN A 80 -3.43 9.97 -3.80
N LEU A 81 -3.58 8.70 -4.13
CA LEU A 81 -2.98 8.13 -5.33
C LEU A 81 -3.71 8.66 -6.59
N SER A 82 -3.01 8.72 -7.71
CA SER A 82 -3.60 9.08 -9.00
C SER A 82 -4.73 8.11 -9.40
N GLN A 83 -4.54 6.83 -9.11
CA GLN A 83 -5.48 5.75 -9.40
C GLN A 83 -5.68 4.82 -8.21
N TYR A 84 -6.69 3.95 -8.27
CA TYR A 84 -6.90 2.90 -7.26
C TYR A 84 -5.81 1.84 -7.38
N ALA A 85 -5.13 1.53 -6.28
CA ALA A 85 -4.02 0.58 -6.26
C ALA A 85 -4.10 -0.40 -5.09
N ASN A 86 -3.49 -1.57 -5.30
CA ASN A 86 -3.18 -2.56 -4.27
C ASN A 86 -1.79 -3.20 -4.52
N THR A 87 -0.95 -2.50 -5.28
CA THR A 87 0.40 -2.96 -5.60
C THR A 87 1.42 -2.34 -4.65
N TYR A 88 2.43 -3.14 -4.28
CA TYR A 88 3.48 -2.70 -3.37
C TYR A 88 4.21 -1.42 -3.86
N PRO A 89 4.67 -1.30 -5.14
CA PRO A 89 5.42 -0.13 -5.56
C PRO A 89 4.64 1.19 -5.43
N MET A 90 3.35 1.18 -5.75
CA MET A 90 2.52 2.39 -5.67
C MET A 90 2.27 2.83 -4.24
N ILE A 91 1.91 1.88 -3.36
CA ILE A 91 1.61 2.20 -1.96
C ILE A 91 2.90 2.55 -1.20
N PHE A 92 3.98 1.79 -1.43
CA PHE A 92 5.27 2.06 -0.80
C PHE A 92 5.86 3.40 -1.26
N GLY A 93 5.79 3.71 -2.56
CA GLY A 93 6.22 5.01 -3.11
C GLY A 93 5.49 6.19 -2.45
N ALA A 94 4.16 6.08 -2.28
CA ALA A 94 3.38 7.10 -1.58
C ALA A 94 3.76 7.23 -0.09
N CYS A 95 3.92 6.11 0.61
CA CYS A 95 4.35 6.13 2.01
C CYS A 95 5.75 6.72 2.17
N ARG A 96 6.67 6.38 1.26
CA ARG A 96 8.04 6.92 1.25
C ARG A 96 8.05 8.42 1.00
N GLN A 97 7.25 8.92 0.06
CA GLN A 97 7.13 10.34 -0.20
C GLN A 97 6.62 11.09 1.04
N LEU A 98 5.59 10.57 1.72
CA LEU A 98 5.10 11.14 2.97
C LEU A 98 6.16 11.10 4.08
N LEU A 99 6.93 10.01 4.15
CA LEU A 99 8.01 9.89 5.13
C LEU A 99 9.12 10.91 4.85
N GLU A 100 9.58 11.05 3.61
CA GLU A 100 10.64 12.00 3.23
C GLU A 100 10.23 13.46 3.48
N GLU A 101 8.93 13.79 3.30
CA GLU A 101 8.41 15.16 3.48
C GLU A 101 8.22 15.55 4.95
N TYR A 102 7.82 14.58 5.81
CA TYR A 102 7.38 14.88 7.18
C TYR A 102 8.20 14.18 8.27
N PHE A 103 9.32 13.57 7.91
CA PHE A 103 10.16 12.90 8.89
C PHE A 103 10.93 13.91 9.76
N GLU A 104 10.84 13.72 11.08
CA GLU A 104 11.65 14.43 12.07
C GLU A 104 12.44 13.41 12.90
N PRO A 105 13.73 13.61 13.22
CA PRO A 105 14.54 12.65 13.96
C PRO A 105 14.27 12.72 15.49
N ILE A 106 13.00 12.61 15.89
CA ILE A 106 12.54 12.70 17.29
C ILE A 106 12.43 11.34 17.99
N GLY A 107 12.62 10.25 17.24
CA GLY A 107 12.45 8.88 17.74
C GLY A 107 11.01 8.41 17.65
N TYR A 108 10.75 7.43 16.79
CA TYR A 108 9.42 6.84 16.59
C TYR A 108 9.40 5.42 17.13
N ARG A 109 8.29 5.07 17.78
CA ARG A 109 8.05 3.73 18.32
C ARG A 109 6.86 3.01 17.66
N TYR A 110 6.02 3.73 16.96
CA TYR A 110 4.87 3.16 16.26
C TYR A 110 4.81 3.67 14.84
N ILE A 111 4.59 2.73 13.92
CA ILE A 111 4.37 2.99 12.51
C ILE A 111 3.08 2.32 12.10
N GLY A 112 2.20 3.07 11.45
CA GLY A 112 0.95 2.55 10.89
C GLY A 112 0.72 3.03 9.48
N VAL A 113 0.23 2.15 8.62
CA VAL A 113 -0.22 2.48 7.27
C VAL A 113 -1.69 2.14 7.16
N HIS A 114 -2.47 3.09 6.67
CA HIS A 114 -3.90 2.97 6.47
C HIS A 114 -4.24 3.30 5.03
N ILE A 115 -5.03 2.44 4.41
CA ILE A 115 -5.55 2.65 3.06
C ILE A 115 -7.05 2.85 3.16
N GLY A 116 -7.49 4.01 2.74
CA GLY A 116 -8.90 4.40 2.68
C GLY A 116 -9.45 4.43 1.26
N SER A 117 -10.72 4.79 1.14
CA SER A 117 -11.43 4.82 -0.14
C SER A 117 -11.37 3.49 -0.87
N LEU A 118 -11.61 2.39 -0.14
CA LEU A 118 -11.56 1.04 -0.72
C LEU A 118 -12.71 0.83 -1.71
N LYS A 119 -12.40 0.11 -2.79
CA LYS A 119 -13.35 -0.44 -3.75
C LYS A 119 -12.96 -1.87 -4.10
N ASP A 120 -13.94 -2.70 -4.39
CA ASP A 120 -13.70 -4.03 -4.99
C ASP A 120 -12.99 -3.84 -6.34
N ALA A 121 -11.90 -4.57 -6.55
CA ALA A 121 -11.12 -4.49 -7.78
C ALA A 121 -11.97 -4.78 -9.04
N LYS A 122 -13.03 -5.59 -8.91
CA LYS A 122 -13.98 -5.89 -10.00
C LYS A 122 -14.86 -4.70 -10.38
N GLN A 123 -15.06 -3.76 -9.47
CA GLN A 123 -15.92 -2.57 -9.70
C GLN A 123 -15.13 -1.39 -10.28
N ILE A 124 -13.81 -1.50 -10.31
CA ILE A 124 -12.96 -0.45 -10.85
C ILE A 124 -12.84 -0.66 -12.35
N VAL A 125 -13.51 0.18 -13.11
CA VAL A 125 -13.25 0.31 -14.55
C VAL A 125 -11.95 1.09 -14.66
N GLU A 126 -10.83 0.40 -14.92
CA GLU A 126 -9.57 1.05 -15.25
C GLU A 126 -9.76 1.73 -16.60
N GLN A 127 -9.82 3.05 -16.57
CA GLN A 127 -9.71 3.83 -17.81
C GLN A 127 -8.25 3.70 -18.26
N ILE A 128 -8.05 2.87 -19.26
CA ILE A 128 -6.74 2.74 -19.89
C ILE A 128 -6.50 4.09 -20.57
N ASP A 129 -5.55 4.85 -20.05
CA ASP A 129 -5.09 6.07 -20.72
C ASP A 129 -4.35 5.62 -21.98
N LEU A 130 -4.94 5.97 -23.15
CA LEU A 130 -4.41 5.58 -24.46
C LEU A 130 -3.02 6.22 -24.70
N PHE A 131 -2.60 7.18 -23.88
CA PHE A 131 -1.38 7.98 -24.00
C PHE A 131 -0.33 7.66 -22.92
N GLU A 132 -0.65 6.86 -21.89
CA GLU A 132 0.38 6.36 -20.97
C GLU A 132 1.18 5.24 -21.66
N THR A 133 2.47 5.46 -21.77
CA THR A 133 3.41 4.50 -22.37
C THR A 133 3.36 3.15 -21.65
N PRO A 134 3.16 2.04 -22.35
CA PRO A 134 2.86 0.73 -21.77
C PRO A 134 4.05 0.00 -21.14
N GLN A 135 5.11 0.70 -20.71
CA GLN A 135 6.34 0.05 -20.25
C GLN A 135 6.18 -0.78 -18.95
N GLU A 136 5.39 -0.33 -17.98
CA GLU A 136 5.23 -1.09 -16.73
C GLU A 136 4.30 -2.30 -16.86
N ASN A 137 3.28 -2.21 -17.73
CA ASN A 137 2.36 -3.33 -17.95
C ASN A 137 3.00 -4.51 -18.71
N THR A 138 3.94 -4.22 -19.60
CA THR A 138 4.59 -5.25 -20.43
C THR A 138 5.48 -6.17 -19.61
N ASP A 139 6.26 -5.63 -18.65
CA ASP A 139 7.12 -6.41 -17.78
C ASP A 139 6.31 -7.29 -16.83
N PHE A 140 5.23 -6.78 -16.29
CA PHE A 140 4.32 -7.55 -15.44
C PHE A 140 3.67 -8.71 -16.21
N ILE A 141 3.20 -8.45 -17.42
CA ILE A 141 2.59 -9.49 -18.28
C ILE A 141 3.62 -10.55 -18.68
N LEU A 142 4.82 -10.14 -19.06
CA LEU A 142 5.90 -11.05 -19.44
C LEU A 142 6.34 -11.93 -18.25
N ASN A 143 6.50 -11.36 -17.06
CA ASN A 143 6.84 -12.11 -15.86
C ASN A 143 5.76 -13.14 -15.52
N ARG A 144 4.49 -12.75 -15.57
CA ARG A 144 3.36 -13.64 -15.30
C ARG A 144 3.22 -14.75 -16.35
N LEU A 145 3.55 -14.48 -17.61
CA LEU A 145 3.56 -15.50 -18.66
C LEU A 145 4.72 -16.47 -18.47
N ASN A 146 5.92 -15.96 -18.15
CA ASN A 146 7.09 -16.78 -17.90
C ASN A 146 6.93 -17.65 -16.64
N GLU A 147 6.29 -17.14 -15.58
CA GLU A 147 5.95 -17.93 -14.38
C GLU A 147 5.00 -19.11 -14.69
N LYS A 148 4.01 -18.89 -15.57
CA LYS A 148 3.08 -19.95 -15.96
C LYS A 148 3.71 -21.03 -16.86
N MET A 149 4.77 -20.70 -17.56
CA MET A 149 5.43 -21.59 -18.53
C MET A 149 6.67 -22.30 -17.95
N ASP A 150 7.01 -22.00 -16.69
CA ASP A 150 8.21 -22.54 -15.99
C ASP A 150 9.53 -22.35 -16.77
N SER A 151 9.56 -21.35 -17.66
CA SER A 151 10.71 -21.02 -18.50
C SER A 151 10.66 -19.55 -18.96
N LYS A 152 11.82 -18.89 -19.14
CA LYS A 152 11.92 -17.53 -19.72
C LYS A 152 11.71 -17.58 -21.25
N CYS A 153 10.51 -17.93 -21.69
CA CYS A 153 10.17 -18.05 -23.11
C CYS A 153 9.84 -16.71 -23.77
N PHE A 154 9.39 -15.72 -22.97
CA PHE A 154 8.97 -14.41 -23.49
C PHE A 154 9.97 -13.34 -23.08
N ILE A 155 10.50 -12.60 -24.07
CA ILE A 155 11.49 -11.53 -23.90
C ILE A 155 10.99 -10.33 -24.69
N LYS A 156 11.26 -9.10 -24.21
CA LYS A 156 10.97 -7.89 -24.99
C LYS A 156 11.85 -7.85 -26.25
N ALA A 157 11.27 -7.42 -27.36
CA ALA A 157 12.04 -7.21 -28.59
C ALA A 157 13.18 -6.18 -28.42
N SER A 158 12.96 -5.17 -27.55
CA SER A 158 13.99 -4.19 -27.18
C SER A 158 15.22 -4.79 -26.48
N ASP A 159 15.05 -5.92 -25.79
CA ASP A 159 16.16 -6.59 -25.08
C ASP A 159 16.95 -7.52 -26.01
N LEU A 160 16.35 -7.93 -27.13
CA LEU A 160 17.03 -8.67 -28.21
C LEU A 160 17.98 -7.74 -28.99
N LEU A 161 17.53 -6.52 -29.32
CA LEU A 161 18.34 -5.53 -30.06
C LEU A 161 19.59 -5.12 -29.30
N LYS A 162 19.55 -5.03 -27.95
CA LYS A 162 20.71 -4.70 -27.11
C LYS A 162 21.79 -5.80 -27.07
N LYS A 163 21.46 -7.03 -27.45
CA LYS A 163 22.41 -8.15 -27.52
C LYS A 163 23.21 -8.20 -28.82
N GLU A 164 22.66 -7.63 -29.90
CA GLU A 164 23.34 -7.59 -31.21
C GLU A 164 24.41 -6.48 -31.26
N ASP A 165 24.22 -5.38 -30.50
CA ASP A 165 25.20 -4.28 -30.40
C ASP A 165 26.41 -4.57 -29.49
N ALA A 166 26.45 -5.73 -28.83
CA ALA A 166 27.51 -6.15 -27.89
C ALA A 166 28.40 -7.31 -28.40
N SER A 167 28.35 -7.62 -29.71
CA SER A 167 29.18 -8.66 -30.36
C SER A 167 30.21 -8.11 -31.32
#